data_3c467e13252adbbfb1f8e28bdc6aa514
#
_entry.id   3c467e13252adbbfb1f8e28bdc6aa514
#
_cell.length_a   1.000
_cell.length_b   1.000
_cell.length_c   1.000
_cell.angle_alpha   90.00
_cell.angle_beta   90.00
_cell.angle_gamma   90.00
#
_symmetry.space_group_name_H-M   'P 1'
#
loop_
_entity.id
_entity.type
_entity.pdbx_description
1 polymer ?
#
loop_
_entity_poly.entity_id
_entity_poly.type
_entity_poly.pdbx_seq_one_letter_code
_entity_poly.pdbx_strand_id
1 'polypeptide(L)'
;MEFVLDNGSIRVALSTAGGSFTSIKANGREYLWQGDPAVWSGQAPICFPICGGLRDGRAMTMGGREVKLARHGFARKQEWKLEEQGD
;
A
#
# COMPACT_ATOMS: atom_id res chain seq x y z
N MET A 1 -9.80 3.23 8.04
CA MET A 1 -11.09 2.68 7.63
C MET A 1 -10.85 1.53 6.64
N GLU A 2 -11.56 0.46 6.79
CA GLU A 2 -11.45 -0.69 5.90
C GLU A 2 -12.73 -0.83 5.07
N PHE A 3 -12.60 -1.26 3.83
CA PHE A 3 -13.75 -1.58 2.98
C PHE A 3 -13.48 -2.85 2.18
N VAL A 4 -14.55 -3.45 1.68
CA VAL A 4 -14.52 -4.79 1.11
C VAL A 4 -15.16 -4.81 -0.27
N LEU A 5 -14.55 -5.53 -1.19
CA LEU A 5 -15.12 -5.88 -2.49
C LEU A 5 -15.29 -7.40 -2.51
N ASP A 6 -16.44 -7.87 -3.00
CA ASP A 6 -16.75 -9.29 -2.99
C ASP A 6 -17.63 -9.61 -4.21
N ASN A 7 -17.21 -10.55 -5.04
CA ASN A 7 -17.98 -10.98 -6.21
C ASN A 7 -18.53 -12.41 -6.06
N GLY A 8 -18.47 -12.96 -4.85
CA GLY A 8 -18.90 -14.33 -4.57
C GLY A 8 -17.81 -15.38 -4.75
N SER A 9 -16.76 -15.07 -5.48
CA SER A 9 -15.63 -15.98 -5.71
C SER A 9 -14.37 -15.51 -4.99
N ILE A 10 -14.10 -14.21 -5.06
CA ILE A 10 -12.95 -13.58 -4.41
C ILE A 10 -13.45 -12.43 -3.55
N ARG A 11 -12.95 -12.37 -2.33
CA ARG A 11 -13.24 -11.28 -1.40
C ARG A 11 -11.93 -10.56 -1.07
N VAL A 12 -11.89 -9.26 -1.31
CA VAL A 12 -10.72 -8.44 -0.97
C VAL A 12 -11.09 -7.37 0.02
N ALA A 13 -10.21 -7.13 0.97
CA ALA A 13 -10.34 -6.03 1.91
C ALA A 13 -9.19 -5.04 1.67
N LEU A 14 -9.50 -3.77 1.78
CA LEU A 14 -8.55 -2.68 1.61
C LEU A 14 -8.64 -1.74 2.80
N SER A 15 -7.54 -1.10 3.13
CA SER A 15 -7.49 -0.09 4.17
C SER A 15 -7.22 1.28 3.56
N THR A 16 -7.90 2.31 4.05
CA THR A 16 -7.60 3.69 3.67
C THR A 16 -6.26 4.15 4.26
N ALA A 17 -5.80 3.49 5.32
CA ALA A 17 -4.45 3.70 5.84
C ALA A 17 -3.45 3.08 4.87
N GLY A 18 -2.77 3.91 4.08
CA GLY A 18 -1.84 3.47 3.06
C GLY A 18 -2.47 3.05 1.74
N GLY A 19 -3.81 2.96 1.65
CA GLY A 19 -4.52 2.60 0.43
C GLY A 19 -4.23 1.18 -0.06
N SER A 20 -3.92 0.24 0.82
CA SER A 20 -3.40 -1.06 0.44
C SER A 20 -4.36 -2.21 0.76
N PHE A 21 -4.14 -3.34 0.11
CA PHE A 21 -4.87 -4.57 0.44
C PHE A 21 -4.47 -5.08 1.82
N THR A 22 -5.47 -5.55 2.57
CA THR A 22 -5.26 -6.19 3.87
C THR A 22 -5.67 -7.65 3.87
N SER A 23 -6.49 -8.08 2.91
CA SER A 23 -6.93 -9.46 2.79
C SER A 23 -7.35 -9.77 1.35
N ILE A 24 -6.99 -10.96 0.89
CA ILE A 24 -7.44 -11.50 -0.40
C ILE A 24 -7.83 -12.94 -0.14
N LYS A 25 -9.14 -13.24 -0.17
CA LYS A 25 -9.67 -14.58 0.12
C LYS A 25 -10.38 -15.19 -1.07
N ALA A 26 -10.19 -16.49 -1.25
CA ALA A 26 -10.94 -17.29 -2.19
C ALA A 26 -11.08 -18.69 -1.61
N ASN A 27 -12.27 -19.28 -1.72
CA ASN A 27 -12.57 -20.62 -1.19
C ASN A 27 -12.21 -20.78 0.29
N GLY A 28 -12.44 -19.73 1.09
CA GLY A 28 -12.14 -19.75 2.52
C GLY A 28 -10.66 -19.66 2.87
N ARG A 29 -9.80 -19.44 1.88
CA ARG A 29 -8.35 -19.37 2.09
C ARG A 29 -7.85 -17.94 1.92
N GLU A 30 -6.99 -17.50 2.85
CA GLU A 30 -6.30 -16.21 2.77
C GLU A 30 -5.04 -16.33 1.92
N TYR A 31 -4.89 -15.46 0.92
CA TYR A 31 -3.75 -15.48 0.00
C TYR A 31 -2.75 -14.37 0.26
N LEU A 32 -3.10 -13.39 1.08
CA LEU A 32 -2.21 -12.27 1.37
C LEU A 32 -1.52 -12.45 2.72
N TRP A 33 -0.22 -12.16 2.76
CA TRP A 33 0.53 -12.11 4.00
C TRP A 33 -0.16 -11.19 5.00
N GLN A 34 -0.36 -11.65 6.25
CA GLN A 34 -1.17 -10.95 7.24
C GLN A 34 -0.39 -10.03 8.18
N GLY A 35 0.86 -9.76 7.86
CA GLY A 35 1.61 -8.76 8.61
C GLY A 35 2.04 -9.19 10.00
N ASP A 36 2.46 -10.43 10.16
CA ASP A 36 2.93 -10.95 11.45
C ASP A 36 4.15 -10.14 11.92
N PRO A 37 4.04 -9.39 13.03
CA PRO A 37 5.14 -8.53 13.49
C PRO A 37 6.39 -9.30 13.93
N ALA A 38 6.27 -10.59 14.20
CA ALA A 38 7.43 -11.43 14.51
C ALA A 38 8.33 -11.65 13.28
N VAL A 39 7.80 -11.44 12.08
CA VAL A 39 8.52 -11.61 10.81
C VAL A 39 8.58 -10.30 10.05
N TRP A 40 7.44 -9.78 9.62
CA TRP A 40 7.32 -8.51 8.90
C TRP A 40 5.90 -8.00 9.02
N SER A 41 5.73 -6.84 9.64
CA SER A 41 4.40 -6.26 9.90
C SER A 41 3.74 -5.63 8.68
N GLY A 42 4.46 -5.46 7.58
CA GLY A 42 3.90 -4.84 6.38
C GLY A 42 2.99 -5.78 5.59
N GLN A 43 2.11 -5.20 4.77
CA GLN A 43 1.22 -5.91 3.86
C GLN A 43 1.07 -5.10 2.58
N ALA A 44 1.38 -5.67 1.42
CA ALA A 44 1.14 -5.08 0.11
C ALA A 44 1.26 -3.54 0.07
N PRO A 45 2.36 -2.95 0.51
CA PRO A 45 2.49 -1.49 0.56
C PRO A 45 2.55 -0.89 -0.86
N ILE A 46 1.98 0.32 -1.00
CA ILE A 46 2.09 1.07 -2.25
C ILE A 46 3.40 1.85 -2.24
N CYS A 47 4.27 1.53 -3.19
CA CYS A 47 5.55 2.21 -3.36
C CYS A 47 5.36 3.38 -4.32
N PHE A 48 5.32 4.60 -3.80
CA PHE A 48 5.14 5.80 -4.61
C PHE A 48 5.63 7.04 -3.85
N PRO A 49 6.29 8.00 -4.52
CA PRO A 49 6.60 8.04 -5.96
C PRO A 49 7.79 7.19 -6.39
N ILE A 50 8.43 6.49 -5.48
CA ILE A 50 9.59 5.64 -5.79
C ILE A 50 9.43 4.25 -5.19
N CYS A 51 10.16 3.28 -5.76
CA CYS A 51 10.30 1.94 -5.20
C CYS A 51 11.75 1.76 -4.79
N GLY A 52 11.98 1.34 -3.55
CA GLY A 52 13.33 1.24 -2.99
C GLY A 52 13.78 2.55 -2.34
N GLY A 53 15.08 2.69 -2.13
CA GLY A 53 15.66 3.87 -1.50
C GLY A 53 16.46 4.71 -2.48
N LEU A 54 16.45 6.02 -2.27
CA LEU A 54 17.35 6.93 -2.98
C LEU A 54 18.73 6.91 -2.32
N ARG A 55 19.77 7.21 -3.10
CA ARG A 55 21.10 7.37 -2.54
C ARG A 55 21.10 8.53 -1.54
N ASP A 56 21.53 8.27 -0.33
CA ASP A 56 21.50 9.22 0.78
C ASP A 56 20.12 9.83 1.05
N GLY A 57 19.06 9.15 0.62
CA GLY A 57 17.67 9.57 0.86
C GLY A 57 17.22 10.77 0.05
N ARG A 58 17.94 11.16 -0.99
CA ARG A 58 17.65 12.38 -1.75
C ARG A 58 17.97 12.26 -3.23
N ALA A 59 17.35 13.14 -4.01
CA ALA A 59 17.57 13.24 -5.44
C ALA A 59 17.46 14.72 -5.86
N MET A 60 17.89 15.00 -7.09
CA MET A 60 17.79 16.32 -7.68
C MET A 60 16.86 16.26 -8.87
N THR A 61 15.90 17.18 -8.96
CA THR A 61 15.05 17.29 -10.14
C THR A 61 15.82 17.92 -11.30
N MET A 62 15.31 17.78 -12.51
CA MET A 62 15.92 18.41 -13.69
C MET A 62 15.98 19.94 -13.58
N GLY A 63 15.04 20.52 -12.81
CA GLY A 63 15.03 21.95 -12.54
C GLY A 63 15.97 22.40 -11.42
N GLY A 64 16.76 21.49 -10.86
CA GLY A 64 17.74 21.82 -9.83
C GLY A 64 17.20 21.84 -8.41
N ARG A 65 15.97 21.33 -8.19
CA ARG A 65 15.38 21.26 -6.84
C ARG A 65 15.77 19.96 -6.17
N GLU A 66 16.20 20.03 -4.92
CA GLU A 66 16.47 18.85 -4.10
C GLU A 66 15.17 18.25 -3.59
N VAL A 67 15.05 16.91 -3.68
CA VAL A 67 13.91 16.14 -3.18
C VAL A 67 14.41 15.12 -2.19
N LYS A 68 13.76 15.04 -1.04
CA LYS A 68 14.07 14.04 -0.01
C LYS A 68 12.89 13.07 0.09
N LEU A 69 13.18 11.79 -0.03
CA LEU A 69 12.16 10.74 0.06
C LEU A 69 12.70 9.57 0.87
N ALA A 70 11.89 9.08 1.79
CA ALA A 70 12.18 7.84 2.50
C ALA A 70 12.04 6.64 1.55
N ARG A 71 12.54 5.48 1.97
CA ARG A 71 12.41 4.23 1.22
C ARG A 71 10.96 3.99 0.82
N HIS A 72 10.72 3.70 -0.45
CA HIS A 72 9.39 3.47 -1.06
C HIS A 72 8.48 4.69 -1.07
N GLY A 73 9.02 5.89 -0.82
CA GLY A 73 8.23 7.12 -0.87
C GLY A 73 7.25 7.28 0.29
N PHE A 74 6.10 7.91 0.04
CA PHE A 74 5.18 8.31 1.11
C PHE A 74 3.75 7.78 0.97
N ALA A 75 3.35 7.24 -0.18
CA ALA A 75 1.94 6.82 -0.39
C ALA A 75 1.47 5.82 0.67
N ARG A 76 2.31 4.89 1.07
CA ARG A 76 1.98 3.87 2.08
C ARG A 76 1.73 4.42 3.48
N LYS A 77 2.11 5.67 3.72
CA LYS A 77 1.93 6.35 5.01
C LYS A 77 0.81 7.38 4.99
N GLN A 78 0.13 7.54 3.87
CA GLN A 78 -0.96 8.50 3.72
C GLN A 78 -2.29 7.87 4.09
N GLU A 79 -3.23 8.71 4.55
CA GLU A 79 -4.62 8.31 4.71
C GLU A 79 -5.34 8.60 3.41
N TRP A 80 -5.87 7.56 2.78
CA TRP A 80 -6.59 7.65 1.52
C TRP A 80 -8.09 7.79 1.75
N LYS A 81 -8.79 8.23 0.75
CA LYS A 81 -10.23 8.42 0.82
C LYS A 81 -10.90 7.58 -0.25
N LEU A 82 -11.91 6.80 0.14
CA LEU A 82 -12.73 6.09 -0.82
C LEU A 82 -13.66 7.11 -1.49
N GLU A 83 -13.56 7.26 -2.81
CA GLU A 83 -14.43 8.15 -3.57
C GLU A 83 -15.68 7.44 -4.06
N GLU A 84 -15.49 6.26 -4.67
CA GLU A 84 -16.57 5.55 -5.29
C GLU A 84 -16.31 4.04 -5.23
N GLN A 85 -17.38 3.28 -5.04
CA GLN A 85 -17.34 1.83 -5.07
C GLN A 85 -18.52 1.35 -5.92
N GLY A 86 -18.25 0.48 -6.87
CA GLY A 86 -19.27 -0.08 -7.74
C GLY A 86 -19.07 -1.57 -7.99
N ASP A 87 -19.93 -2.09 -8.82
CA ASP A 87 -19.88 -3.51 -9.21
C ASP A 87 -18.81 -3.77 -10.26
#